data_edc698e4edc54d8a1fc76a8b1321ca46
#
_entry.id   edc698e4edc54d8a1fc76a8b1321ca46
#
_cell.length_a   1.000
_cell.length_b   1.000
_cell.length_c   1.000
_cell.angle_alpha   90.00
_cell.angle_beta   90.00
_cell.angle_gamma   90.00
#
_symmetry.space_group_name_H-M   'P 1'
#
loop_
_entity.id
_entity.type
_entity.pdbx_description
1 polymer ?
#
loop_
_entity_poly.entity_id
_entity_poly.type
_entity_poly.pdbx_seq_one_letter_code
_entity_poly.pdbx_strand_id
1 'polypeptide(L)'
;LVHGAAFALHADLERPFVETSREGFRVALDVSAYSLIGLARAVAPLMARRGGGSILTLTYLGSERVFRNYNVMGVAKAALEASVRYLAADLGPQNIRVNAVSAGPIKTLAAMGISGFSRILDQYRERAPLGRNVDAGEVADAALFLLGPGGRGVTAETLFVDAGFHAMGI
;
A
#
# COMPACT_ATOMS: atom_id res chain seq x y z
N LEU A 1 -10.53 -1.66 -10.18
CA LEU A 1 -9.08 -1.80 -10.40
C LEU A 1 -8.40 -2.15 -9.08
N VAL A 2 -7.55 -3.17 -9.09
CA VAL A 2 -6.62 -3.44 -7.99
C VAL A 2 -5.20 -3.15 -8.48
N HIS A 3 -4.50 -2.27 -7.77
CA HIS A 3 -3.13 -1.88 -8.04
C HIS A 3 -2.20 -2.48 -6.99
N GLY A 4 -1.26 -3.32 -7.41
CA GLY A 4 -0.29 -3.97 -6.53
C GLY A 4 1.17 -3.79 -6.98
N ALA A 5 1.43 -2.90 -7.96
CA ALA A 5 2.78 -2.67 -8.44
C ALA A 5 3.65 -1.98 -7.39
N ALA A 6 4.82 -2.54 -7.11
CA ALA A 6 5.81 -1.95 -6.23
C ALA A 6 7.21 -2.47 -6.62
N PHE A 7 8.18 -1.58 -6.69
CA PHE A 7 9.57 -1.94 -6.97
C PHE A 7 10.53 -0.88 -6.43
N ALA A 8 11.66 -1.31 -5.91
CA ALA A 8 12.81 -0.49 -5.60
C ALA A 8 14.10 -1.25 -5.93
N LEU A 9 15.17 -0.53 -6.22
CA LEU A 9 16.49 -1.15 -6.41
C LEU A 9 16.97 -1.69 -5.05
N HIS A 10 17.43 -2.94 -5.03
CA HIS A 10 17.85 -3.64 -3.81
C HIS A 10 18.91 -2.85 -3.02
N ALA A 11 19.88 -2.26 -3.71
CA ALA A 11 20.91 -1.45 -3.09
C ALA A 11 20.36 -0.25 -2.29
N ASP A 12 19.26 0.36 -2.74
CA ASP A 12 18.64 1.51 -2.08
C ASP A 12 17.69 1.10 -0.93
N LEU A 13 17.45 -0.21 -0.75
CA LEU A 13 16.77 -0.74 0.43
C LEU A 13 17.74 -1.03 1.59
N GLU A 14 18.96 -1.47 1.29
CA GLU A 14 19.92 -1.94 2.31
C GLU A 14 20.91 -0.86 2.78
N ARG A 15 21.26 0.10 1.93
CA ARG A 15 22.19 1.20 2.28
C ARG A 15 21.54 2.16 3.30
N PRO A 16 22.32 2.98 4.02
CA PRO A 16 21.78 4.11 4.77
C PRO A 16 20.89 4.96 3.86
N PHE A 17 19.72 5.37 4.36
CA PHE A 17 18.74 6.11 3.54
C PHE A 17 19.31 7.37 2.91
N VAL A 18 20.24 8.06 3.58
CA VAL A 18 20.91 9.25 3.07
C VAL A 18 21.73 8.99 1.80
N GLU A 19 22.09 7.74 1.54
CA GLU A 19 22.83 7.30 0.35
C GLU A 19 21.91 6.83 -0.78
N THR A 20 20.59 7.00 -0.66
CA THR A 20 19.64 6.63 -1.72
C THR A 20 20.02 7.31 -3.01
N SER A 21 20.21 6.53 -4.07
CA SER A 21 20.57 7.06 -5.39
C SER A 21 19.41 7.85 -5.99
N ARG A 22 19.74 8.92 -6.76
CA ARG A 22 18.71 9.68 -7.49
C ARG A 22 17.88 8.78 -8.42
N GLU A 23 18.55 7.85 -9.10
CA GLU A 23 17.89 6.92 -10.01
C GLU A 23 17.00 5.92 -9.23
N GLY A 24 17.49 5.36 -8.14
CA GLY A 24 16.67 4.45 -7.30
C GLY A 24 15.47 5.15 -6.68
N PHE A 25 15.62 6.41 -6.26
CA PHE A 25 14.51 7.22 -5.80
C PHE A 25 13.47 7.41 -6.91
N ARG A 26 13.91 7.81 -8.13
CA ARG A 26 13.04 7.97 -9.30
C ARG A 26 12.30 6.68 -9.64
N VAL A 27 13.00 5.57 -9.73
CA VAL A 27 12.40 4.27 -10.08
C VAL A 27 11.40 3.80 -9.01
N ALA A 28 11.73 3.94 -7.73
CA ALA A 28 10.83 3.55 -6.66
C ALA A 28 9.52 4.34 -6.69
N LEU A 29 9.56 5.66 -6.88
CA LEU A 29 8.37 6.50 -6.97
C LEU A 29 7.59 6.27 -8.26
N ASP A 30 8.28 6.12 -9.40
CA ASP A 30 7.64 5.88 -10.69
C ASP A 30 6.83 4.59 -10.67
N VAL A 31 7.46 3.48 -10.26
CA VAL A 31 6.81 2.17 -10.26
C VAL A 31 5.83 2.00 -9.11
N SER A 32 6.13 2.51 -7.91
CA SER A 32 5.34 2.18 -6.71
C SER A 32 4.31 3.25 -6.32
N ALA A 33 4.35 4.44 -6.93
CA ALA A 33 3.38 5.50 -6.68
C ALA A 33 2.75 6.04 -7.97
N TYR A 34 3.56 6.52 -8.94
CA TYR A 34 3.01 7.11 -10.16
C TYR A 34 2.21 6.12 -11.00
N SER A 35 2.57 4.84 -11.01
CA SER A 35 1.85 3.81 -11.75
C SER A 35 0.36 3.73 -11.36
N LEU A 36 -0.01 4.00 -10.09
CA LEU A 36 -1.41 4.12 -9.68
C LEU A 36 -2.11 5.26 -10.44
N ILE A 37 -1.47 6.43 -10.53
CA ILE A 37 -2.02 7.59 -11.24
C ILE A 37 -2.20 7.28 -12.72
N GLY A 38 -1.19 6.66 -13.34
CA GLY A 38 -1.24 6.25 -14.75
C GLY A 38 -2.37 5.29 -15.06
N LEU A 39 -2.53 4.26 -14.22
CA LEU A 39 -3.61 3.28 -14.35
C LEU A 39 -4.99 3.89 -14.05
N ALA A 40 -5.11 4.72 -13.02
CA ALA A 40 -6.35 5.42 -12.70
C ALA A 40 -6.81 6.30 -13.87
N ARG A 41 -5.89 7.06 -14.49
CA ARG A 41 -6.16 7.85 -15.70
C ARG A 41 -6.74 7.01 -16.84
N ALA A 42 -6.19 5.81 -17.04
CA ALA A 42 -6.64 4.92 -18.12
C ALA A 42 -8.02 4.32 -17.86
N VAL A 43 -8.35 3.98 -16.60
CA VAL A 43 -9.61 3.29 -16.28
C VAL A 43 -10.74 4.23 -15.88
N ALA A 44 -10.47 5.43 -15.39
CA ALA A 44 -11.49 6.37 -14.93
C ALA A 44 -12.57 6.67 -15.98
N PRO A 45 -12.25 6.94 -17.27
CA PRO A 45 -13.30 7.16 -18.28
C PRO A 45 -14.19 5.93 -18.52
N LEU A 46 -13.62 4.71 -18.34
CA LEU A 46 -14.38 3.46 -18.48
C LEU A 46 -15.33 3.27 -17.30
N MET A 47 -14.87 3.57 -16.09
CA MET A 47 -15.67 3.50 -14.86
C MET A 47 -16.78 4.56 -14.88
N ALA A 48 -16.48 5.80 -15.26
CA ALA A 48 -17.47 6.87 -15.34
C ALA A 48 -18.63 6.52 -16.29
N ARG A 49 -18.33 5.94 -17.47
CA ARG A 49 -19.37 5.47 -18.41
C ARG A 49 -20.27 4.37 -17.83
N ARG A 50 -19.81 3.66 -16.82
CA ARG A 50 -20.58 2.61 -16.11
C ARG A 50 -21.28 3.13 -14.84
N GLY A 51 -21.25 4.44 -14.61
CA GLY A 51 -21.86 5.08 -13.43
C GLY A 51 -21.00 5.04 -12.16
N GLY A 52 -19.72 4.72 -12.28
CA GLY A 52 -18.78 4.70 -11.16
C GLY A 52 -17.87 3.48 -11.11
N GLY A 53 -17.09 3.39 -10.05
CA GLY A 53 -16.15 2.30 -9.87
C GLY A 53 -15.40 2.33 -8.54
N SER A 54 -14.48 1.40 -8.37
CA SER A 54 -13.59 1.37 -7.21
C SER A 54 -12.16 1.04 -7.63
N ILE A 55 -11.22 1.81 -7.10
CA ILE A 55 -9.78 1.63 -7.25
C ILE A 55 -9.20 1.32 -5.87
N LEU A 56 -8.42 0.26 -5.78
CA LEU A 56 -7.75 -0.17 -4.56
C LEU A 56 -6.26 -0.30 -4.82
N THR A 57 -5.44 0.16 -3.87
CA THR A 57 -4.00 -0.11 -3.87
C THR A 57 -3.56 -0.79 -2.59
N LEU A 58 -2.38 -1.42 -2.63
CA LEU A 58 -1.76 -2.06 -1.47
C LEU A 58 -0.59 -1.20 -0.96
N THR A 59 -0.65 -0.85 0.31
CA THR A 59 0.41 -0.11 1.00
C THR A 59 0.94 -0.89 2.20
N TYR A 60 1.81 -0.27 2.97
CA TYR A 60 2.42 -0.85 4.16
C TYR A 60 2.74 0.23 5.19
N LEU A 61 2.66 -0.10 6.46
CA LEU A 61 2.92 0.79 7.60
C LEU A 61 4.28 1.51 7.52
N GLY A 62 5.19 1.03 6.68
CA GLY A 62 6.45 1.70 6.37
C GLY A 62 6.29 3.09 5.73
N SER A 63 5.09 3.47 5.28
CA SER A 63 4.73 4.85 4.89
C SER A 63 4.73 5.84 6.05
N GLU A 64 4.41 5.37 7.26
CA GLU A 64 4.26 6.18 8.47
C GLU A 64 5.35 5.92 9.51
N ARG A 65 5.91 4.71 9.51
CA ARG A 65 6.90 4.27 10.50
C ARG A 65 8.14 3.74 9.82
N VAL A 66 9.31 3.97 10.44
CA VAL A 66 10.58 3.51 9.90
C VAL A 66 10.76 2.02 10.16
N PHE A 67 10.91 1.25 9.08
CA PHE A 67 11.35 -0.14 9.10
C PHE A 67 12.74 -0.25 8.47
N ARG A 68 13.64 -0.95 9.13
CA ARG A 68 14.97 -1.21 8.57
C ARG A 68 14.86 -1.96 7.24
N ASN A 69 15.71 -1.62 6.29
CA ASN A 69 15.76 -2.22 4.95
C ASN A 69 14.48 -2.00 4.11
N TYR A 70 13.67 -1.00 4.49
CA TYR A 70 12.52 -0.57 3.71
C TYR A 70 12.76 0.79 3.02
N ASN A 71 13.51 1.66 3.64
CA ASN A 71 14.10 2.90 3.13
C ASN A 71 13.25 3.65 2.09
N VAL A 72 13.73 3.75 0.83
CA VAL A 72 13.05 4.49 -0.25
C VAL A 72 11.65 3.94 -0.56
N MET A 73 11.39 2.68 -0.28
CA MET A 73 10.06 2.10 -0.44
C MET A 73 9.06 2.71 0.56
N GLY A 74 9.49 3.05 1.77
CA GLY A 74 8.66 3.77 2.74
C GLY A 74 8.20 5.12 2.19
N VAL A 75 9.13 5.88 1.60
CA VAL A 75 8.82 7.17 0.94
C VAL A 75 7.86 6.96 -0.24
N ALA A 76 8.09 5.94 -1.06
CA ALA A 76 7.20 5.62 -2.18
C ALA A 76 5.79 5.24 -1.70
N LYS A 77 5.65 4.49 -0.59
CA LYS A 77 4.35 4.16 -0.01
C LYS A 77 3.64 5.37 0.59
N ALA A 78 4.37 6.31 1.21
CA ALA A 78 3.79 7.57 1.66
C ALA A 78 3.26 8.41 0.47
N ALA A 79 4.02 8.48 -0.62
CA ALA A 79 3.58 9.13 -1.86
C ALA A 79 2.35 8.43 -2.48
N LEU A 80 2.31 7.09 -2.44
CA LEU A 80 1.17 6.30 -2.91
C LEU A 80 -0.10 6.62 -2.10
N GLU A 81 -0.03 6.68 -0.78
CA GLU A 81 -1.17 7.01 0.10
C GLU A 81 -1.63 8.46 -0.09
N ALA A 82 -0.71 9.40 -0.28
CA ALA A 82 -1.07 10.75 -0.66
C ALA A 82 -1.82 10.75 -2.01
N SER A 83 -1.33 10.00 -3.00
CA SER A 83 -1.99 9.89 -4.32
C SER A 83 -3.40 9.30 -4.23
N VAL A 84 -3.65 8.36 -3.31
CA VAL A 84 -5.00 7.84 -3.06
C VAL A 84 -5.97 8.96 -2.68
N ARG A 85 -5.57 9.87 -1.78
CA ARG A 85 -6.42 10.98 -1.33
C ARG A 85 -6.71 11.97 -2.47
N TYR A 86 -5.72 12.35 -3.25
CA TYR A 86 -5.90 13.24 -4.39
C TYR A 86 -6.76 12.61 -5.50
N LEU A 87 -6.51 11.35 -5.84
CA LEU A 87 -7.34 10.63 -6.81
C LEU A 87 -8.79 10.46 -6.33
N ALA A 88 -9.01 10.23 -5.04
CA ALA A 88 -10.35 10.15 -4.47
C ALA A 88 -11.10 11.48 -4.60
N ALA A 89 -10.43 12.61 -4.36
CA ALA A 89 -11.02 13.94 -4.54
C ALA A 89 -11.37 14.23 -6.02
N ASP A 90 -10.45 13.92 -6.92
CA ASP A 90 -10.63 14.19 -8.36
C ASP A 90 -11.70 13.31 -9.00
N LEU A 91 -11.78 12.03 -8.60
CA LEU A 91 -12.64 11.03 -9.23
C LEU A 91 -13.97 10.84 -8.51
N GLY A 92 -14.10 11.33 -7.28
CA GLY A 92 -15.32 11.24 -6.46
C GLY A 92 -16.57 11.78 -7.14
N PRO A 93 -16.54 12.95 -7.83
CA PRO A 93 -17.69 13.46 -8.58
C PRO A 93 -18.20 12.51 -9.68
N GLN A 94 -17.36 11.57 -10.14
CA GLN A 94 -17.72 10.54 -11.11
C GLN A 94 -18.15 9.22 -10.43
N ASN A 95 -18.41 9.25 -9.11
CA ASN A 95 -18.74 8.06 -8.31
C ASN A 95 -17.66 6.98 -8.36
N ILE A 96 -16.38 7.38 -8.47
CA ILE A 96 -15.23 6.47 -8.43
C ILE A 96 -14.54 6.64 -7.08
N ARG A 97 -14.48 5.57 -6.31
CA ARG A 97 -13.83 5.53 -5.00
C ARG A 97 -12.39 5.07 -5.13
N VAL A 98 -11.49 5.63 -4.34
CA VAL A 98 -10.08 5.25 -4.33
C VAL A 98 -9.64 5.04 -2.89
N ASN A 99 -9.15 3.84 -2.57
CA ASN A 99 -8.73 3.46 -1.23
C ASN A 99 -7.41 2.66 -1.26
N ALA A 100 -6.80 2.52 -0.10
CA ALA A 100 -5.65 1.65 0.12
C ALA A 100 -5.94 0.61 1.22
N VAL A 101 -5.28 -0.53 1.14
CA VAL A 101 -5.14 -1.49 2.24
C VAL A 101 -3.68 -1.50 2.68
N SER A 102 -3.44 -1.15 3.94
CA SER A 102 -2.14 -1.31 4.60
C SER A 102 -2.10 -2.70 5.24
N ALA A 103 -1.51 -3.65 4.53
CA ALA A 103 -1.42 -5.03 4.97
C ALA A 103 -0.24 -5.23 5.93
N GLY A 104 -0.43 -6.06 6.95
CA GLY A 104 0.68 -6.63 7.72
C GLY A 104 1.59 -7.49 6.84
N PRO A 105 2.75 -7.95 7.37
CA PRO A 105 3.70 -8.70 6.57
C PRO A 105 3.14 -10.08 6.19
N ILE A 106 3.06 -10.34 4.89
CA ILE A 106 2.62 -11.61 4.30
C ILE A 106 3.78 -12.21 3.51
N LYS A 107 3.99 -13.51 3.63
CA LYS A 107 5.03 -14.24 2.89
C LYS A 107 4.68 -14.26 1.39
N THR A 108 5.26 -13.34 0.66
CA THR A 108 5.19 -13.28 -0.81
C THR A 108 6.59 -13.33 -1.41
N LEU A 109 6.73 -13.62 -2.70
CA LEU A 109 8.02 -13.58 -3.37
C LEU A 109 8.70 -12.21 -3.23
N ALA A 110 7.94 -11.13 -3.37
CA ALA A 110 8.45 -9.77 -3.19
C ALA A 110 8.92 -9.50 -1.75
N ALA A 111 8.16 -9.94 -0.75
CA ALA A 111 8.49 -9.77 0.66
C ALA A 111 9.75 -10.57 1.06
N MET A 112 9.95 -11.76 0.48
CA MET A 112 11.15 -12.57 0.73
C MET A 112 12.44 -11.92 0.21
N GLY A 113 12.35 -10.96 -0.71
CA GLY A 113 13.48 -10.15 -1.15
C GLY A 113 13.92 -9.06 -0.16
N ILE A 114 13.18 -8.84 0.93
CA ILE A 114 13.54 -7.88 1.98
C ILE A 114 14.44 -8.54 3.01
N SER A 115 15.64 -8.05 3.17
CA SER A 115 16.57 -8.56 4.19
C SER A 115 15.99 -8.44 5.58
N GLY A 116 15.96 -9.57 6.33
CA GLY A 116 15.40 -9.61 7.68
C GLY A 116 13.87 -9.74 7.76
N PHE A 117 13.20 -10.13 6.68
CA PHE A 117 11.73 -10.26 6.64
C PHE A 117 11.17 -11.21 7.71
N SER A 118 11.86 -12.32 8.04
CA SER A 118 11.47 -13.23 9.12
C SER A 118 11.37 -12.51 10.47
N ARG A 119 12.31 -11.61 10.77
CA ARG A 119 12.29 -10.82 12.00
C ARG A 119 11.09 -9.85 12.04
N ILE A 120 10.67 -9.31 10.89
CA ILE A 120 9.46 -8.49 10.81
C ILE A 120 8.24 -9.33 11.16
N LEU A 121 8.12 -10.54 10.63
CA LEU A 121 7.03 -11.48 10.97
C LEU A 121 6.98 -11.80 12.47
N ASP A 122 8.12 -12.04 13.09
CA ASP A 122 8.20 -12.32 14.53
C ASP A 122 7.77 -11.11 15.36
N GLN A 123 8.23 -9.90 15.02
CA GLN A 123 7.83 -8.66 15.69
C GLN A 123 6.32 -8.40 15.60
N TYR A 124 5.71 -8.65 14.45
CA TYR A 124 4.26 -8.52 14.30
C TYR A 124 3.51 -9.53 15.17
N ARG A 125 3.93 -10.80 15.14
CA ARG A 125 3.31 -11.84 15.97
C ARG A 125 3.41 -11.54 17.47
N GLU A 126 4.54 -10.98 17.93
CA GLU A 126 4.77 -10.68 19.35
C GLU A 126 4.02 -9.42 19.82
N ARG A 127 3.84 -8.43 18.96
CA ARG A 127 3.35 -7.10 19.34
C ARG A 127 1.94 -6.77 18.87
N ALA A 128 1.44 -7.44 17.85
CA ALA A 128 0.09 -7.20 17.37
C ALA A 128 -0.94 -7.61 18.43
N PRO A 129 -2.00 -6.83 18.67
CA PRO A 129 -3.07 -7.16 19.62
C PRO A 129 -3.67 -8.55 19.44
N LEU A 130 -3.79 -9.03 18.19
CA LEU A 130 -4.31 -10.39 17.93
C LEU A 130 -3.25 -11.49 18.14
N GLY A 131 -2.00 -11.18 18.50
CA GLY A 131 -0.94 -12.13 18.79
C GLY A 131 -0.51 -13.01 17.60
N ARG A 132 -0.78 -12.57 16.38
CA ARG A 132 -0.47 -13.33 15.15
C ARG A 132 -0.25 -12.41 13.96
N ASN A 133 0.34 -12.95 12.91
CA ASN A 133 0.35 -12.29 11.61
C ASN A 133 -1.01 -12.48 10.92
N VAL A 134 -1.31 -11.58 10.00
CA VAL A 134 -2.43 -11.72 9.06
C VAL A 134 -2.04 -12.61 7.88
N ASP A 135 -3.03 -13.14 7.19
CA ASP A 135 -2.85 -13.89 5.96
C ASP A 135 -3.42 -13.15 4.73
N ALA A 136 -3.18 -13.72 3.55
CA ALA A 136 -3.65 -13.13 2.30
C ALA A 136 -5.18 -13.13 2.16
N GLY A 137 -5.87 -14.08 2.80
CA GLY A 137 -7.33 -14.16 2.81
C GLY A 137 -7.94 -12.98 3.54
N GLU A 138 -7.41 -12.63 4.72
CA GLU A 138 -7.89 -11.49 5.52
C GLU A 138 -7.68 -10.16 4.77
N VAL A 139 -6.59 -10.02 4.03
CA VAL A 139 -6.36 -8.85 3.17
C VAL A 139 -7.32 -8.84 1.98
N ALA A 140 -7.61 -10.00 1.41
CA ALA A 140 -8.57 -10.14 0.33
C ALA A 140 -10.00 -9.80 0.77
N ASP A 141 -10.42 -10.20 1.96
CA ASP A 141 -11.74 -9.86 2.53
C ASP A 141 -11.91 -8.35 2.69
N ALA A 142 -10.89 -7.67 3.23
CA ALA A 142 -10.87 -6.21 3.32
C ALA A 142 -10.91 -5.53 1.93
N ALA A 143 -10.17 -6.08 0.98
CA ALA A 143 -10.19 -5.61 -0.40
C ALA A 143 -11.58 -5.78 -1.04
N LEU A 144 -12.22 -6.92 -0.85
CA LEU A 144 -13.58 -7.18 -1.34
C LEU A 144 -14.60 -6.21 -0.72
N PHE A 145 -14.49 -5.92 0.58
CA PHE A 145 -15.32 -4.91 1.23
C PHE A 145 -15.16 -3.54 0.56
N LEU A 146 -13.91 -3.06 0.39
CA LEU A 146 -13.63 -1.75 -0.21
C LEU A 146 -14.02 -1.67 -1.69
N LEU A 147 -13.88 -2.75 -2.43
CA LEU A 147 -14.24 -2.83 -3.85
C LEU A 147 -15.75 -2.99 -4.07
N GLY A 148 -16.41 -3.67 -3.16
CA GLY A 148 -17.82 -4.06 -3.25
C GLY A 148 -18.81 -3.02 -2.73
N PRO A 149 -20.10 -3.37 -2.73
CA PRO A 149 -21.19 -2.51 -2.26
C PRO A 149 -21.08 -2.14 -0.77
N GLY A 150 -20.45 -2.99 0.06
CA GLY A 150 -20.25 -2.72 1.48
C GLY A 150 -19.42 -1.46 1.72
N GLY A 151 -18.45 -1.20 0.85
CA GLY A 151 -17.58 -0.03 0.92
C GLY A 151 -18.08 1.21 0.18
N ARG A 152 -19.35 1.28 -0.23
CA ARG A 152 -19.89 2.37 -1.07
C ARG A 152 -19.76 3.78 -0.47
N GLY A 153 -19.64 3.89 0.83
CA GLY A 153 -19.42 5.15 1.54
C GLY A 153 -17.96 5.42 1.91
N VAL A 154 -17.01 4.56 1.47
CA VAL A 154 -15.60 4.65 1.86
C VAL A 154 -14.76 5.06 0.66
N THR A 155 -14.07 6.20 0.76
CA THR A 155 -13.09 6.68 -0.21
C THR A 155 -12.02 7.52 0.48
N ALA A 156 -10.85 7.63 -0.11
CA ALA A 156 -9.67 8.32 0.43
C ALA A 156 -9.07 7.66 1.71
N GLU A 157 -9.46 6.42 2.01
CA GLU A 157 -9.10 5.72 3.23
C GLU A 157 -7.92 4.78 3.02
N THR A 158 -7.08 4.65 4.07
CA THR A 158 -6.09 3.59 4.19
C THR A 158 -6.52 2.65 5.31
N LEU A 159 -7.08 1.50 4.95
CA LEU A 159 -7.56 0.50 5.90
C LEU A 159 -6.41 -0.42 6.34
N PHE A 160 -6.13 -0.44 7.63
CA PHE A 160 -5.12 -1.34 8.19
C PHE A 160 -5.67 -2.75 8.38
N VAL A 161 -4.95 -3.73 7.82
CA VAL A 161 -5.20 -5.16 7.99
C VAL A 161 -3.89 -5.80 8.45
N ASP A 162 -3.56 -5.65 9.73
CA ASP A 162 -2.27 -5.97 10.32
C ASP A 162 -2.36 -6.54 11.74
N ALA A 163 -3.51 -7.13 12.08
CA ALA A 163 -3.82 -7.65 13.42
C ALA A 163 -3.74 -6.59 14.54
N GLY A 164 -3.86 -5.29 14.19
CA GLY A 164 -3.81 -4.16 15.11
C GLY A 164 -2.41 -3.64 15.41
N PHE A 165 -1.37 -4.15 14.74
CA PHE A 165 0.01 -3.76 15.00
C PHE A 165 0.26 -2.25 14.87
N HIS A 166 -0.35 -1.57 13.90
CA HIS A 166 -0.17 -0.13 13.67
C HIS A 166 -0.55 0.73 14.88
N ALA A 167 -1.50 0.27 15.70
CA ALA A 167 -1.99 1.01 16.87
C ALA A 167 -1.07 0.89 18.09
N MET A 168 -0.12 -0.06 18.06
CA MET A 168 0.76 -0.30 19.20
C MET A 168 1.90 0.71 19.25
N GLY A 169 2.16 1.23 20.45
CA GLY A 169 3.37 1.92 20.78
C GLY A 169 4.60 1.00 20.76
N ILE A 170 5.73 1.52 21.22
CA ILE A 170 6.97 0.75 21.32
C ILE A 170 6.91 -0.16 22.55
#